data_104cbaa54975e1267841013e39828a08
#
_entry.id   104cbaa54975e1267841013e39828a08
#
_cell.length_a   1.000
_cell.length_b   1.000
_cell.length_c   1.000
_cell.angle_alpha   90.00
_cell.angle_beta   90.00
_cell.angle_gamma   90.00
#
_symmetry.space_group_name_H-M   'P 1'
#
loop_
_entity.id
_entity.type
_entity.pdbx_description
1 polymer ?
#
loop_
_entity_poly.entity_id
_entity_poly.type
_entity_poly.pdbx_seq_one_letter_code
_entity_poly.pdbx_strand_id
1 'polypeptide(L)'
;MSQVQRPSRFAVILAFGLVYLFWGSTYLAIDIAVQSIPPALMCGLRFSIAGVVMLGACALTGHKIWYSARQIVLSAVVGILLLMGGNLTLSWAEVTVPSGLAALIIAITPLWFLVLDSLLLGHHRISWRGKAGLGLGMVGLFVLFWPELHATSSLGRSELWRSLALLGGSFLWALGSVLSKRWQSGMDVFSATGWQVTAAGAANFLWALAAGDFSRVVWTTRGVSAVLYLVVCGSWIGYTAYIWLLEHVPTSKVSTYAYVNPVVAVFLGWLVLHERVDRFIVMGSVIVVLSVILVTSAKVKEKTVVEDLPTVEAAG
;
A
#
# COMPACT_ATOMS: atom_id res chain seq x y z
N MET A 1 10.44 1.72 30.39
CA MET A 1 10.76 1.83 28.95
C MET A 1 11.07 0.43 28.47
N SER A 2 10.09 -0.24 27.86
CA SER A 2 10.31 -1.57 27.26
C SER A 2 11.28 -1.41 26.09
N GLN A 3 12.39 -2.13 26.12
CA GLN A 3 13.31 -2.21 24.98
C GLN A 3 12.50 -2.74 23.78
N VAL A 4 12.30 -1.90 22.77
CA VAL A 4 11.73 -2.34 21.49
C VAL A 4 12.74 -3.33 20.89
N GLN A 5 12.47 -4.62 21.03
CA GLN A 5 13.31 -5.66 20.45
C GLN A 5 13.34 -5.44 18.93
N ARG A 6 14.54 -5.31 18.40
CA ARG A 6 14.73 -5.21 16.94
C ARG A 6 14.17 -6.47 16.29
N PRO A 7 13.30 -6.35 15.28
CA PRO A 7 12.73 -7.51 14.63
C PRO A 7 13.83 -8.38 14.00
N SER A 8 13.62 -9.70 13.98
CA SER A 8 14.54 -10.61 13.32
C SER A 8 14.63 -10.30 11.82
N ARG A 9 15.80 -10.48 11.23
CA ARG A 9 15.98 -10.30 9.77
C ARG A 9 15.03 -11.20 8.97
N PHE A 10 14.78 -12.40 9.45
CA PHE A 10 13.83 -13.33 8.84
C PHE A 10 12.41 -12.77 8.82
N ALA A 11 11.92 -12.23 9.94
CA ALA A 11 10.57 -11.64 10.00
C ALA A 11 10.40 -10.46 9.02
N VAL A 12 11.43 -9.60 8.89
CA VAL A 12 11.42 -8.49 7.93
C VAL A 12 11.39 -9.00 6.49
N ILE A 13 12.23 -9.97 6.14
CA ILE A 13 12.27 -10.55 4.79
C ILE A 13 10.94 -11.24 4.47
N LEU A 14 10.40 -12.01 5.41
CA LEU A 14 9.09 -12.67 5.25
C LEU A 14 7.98 -11.65 5.01
N ALA A 15 7.92 -10.59 5.82
CA ALA A 15 6.89 -9.55 5.68
C ALA A 15 6.99 -8.83 4.32
N PHE A 16 8.19 -8.50 3.83
CA PHE A 16 8.37 -7.98 2.48
C PHE A 16 7.91 -8.99 1.41
N GLY A 17 8.29 -10.26 1.53
CA GLY A 17 7.86 -11.31 0.61
C GLY A 17 6.35 -11.45 0.53
N LEU A 18 5.67 -11.42 1.69
CA LEU A 18 4.21 -11.47 1.77
C LEU A 18 3.56 -10.25 1.09
N VAL A 19 4.06 -9.04 1.35
CA VAL A 19 3.55 -7.82 0.71
C VAL A 19 3.77 -7.87 -0.80
N TYR A 20 4.96 -8.21 -1.26
CA TYR A 20 5.28 -8.23 -2.69
C TYR A 20 4.45 -9.27 -3.45
N LEU A 21 4.36 -10.50 -2.91
CA LEU A 21 3.62 -11.57 -3.57
C LEU A 21 2.12 -11.30 -3.56
N PHE A 22 1.55 -11.07 -2.39
CA PHE A 22 0.10 -10.95 -2.28
C PHE A 22 -0.41 -9.65 -2.89
N TRP A 23 0.24 -8.52 -2.68
CA TRP A 23 -0.24 -7.28 -3.30
C TRP A 23 0.04 -7.22 -4.80
N GLY A 24 1.12 -7.84 -5.27
CA GLY A 24 1.32 -7.99 -6.72
C GLY A 24 0.21 -8.81 -7.40
N SER A 25 -0.31 -9.81 -6.72
CA SER A 25 -1.43 -10.63 -7.23
C SER A 25 -2.81 -9.98 -7.04
N THR A 26 -2.95 -8.98 -6.15
CA THR A 26 -4.26 -8.33 -5.92
C THR A 26 -4.75 -7.52 -7.11
N TYR A 27 -3.89 -7.00 -7.97
CA TYR A 27 -4.30 -6.29 -9.19
C TYR A 27 -5.19 -7.17 -10.06
N LEU A 28 -4.75 -8.39 -10.36
CA LEU A 28 -5.56 -9.36 -11.11
C LEU A 28 -6.88 -9.70 -10.39
N ALA A 29 -6.84 -9.87 -9.06
CA ALA A 29 -8.05 -10.19 -8.30
C ALA A 29 -9.03 -9.02 -8.22
N ILE A 30 -8.54 -7.77 -8.13
CA ILE A 30 -9.39 -6.56 -8.19
C ILE A 30 -10.04 -6.46 -9.57
N ASP A 31 -9.26 -6.57 -10.64
CA ASP A 31 -9.78 -6.53 -12.03
C ASP A 31 -10.91 -7.55 -12.23
N ILE A 32 -10.70 -8.80 -11.81
CA ILE A 32 -11.74 -9.84 -11.87
C ILE A 32 -12.98 -9.46 -11.05
N ALA A 33 -12.81 -8.91 -9.86
CA ALA A 33 -13.93 -8.59 -8.97
C ALA A 33 -14.77 -7.43 -9.52
N VAL A 34 -14.13 -6.35 -10.00
CA VAL A 34 -14.82 -5.13 -10.45
C VAL A 34 -15.55 -5.28 -11.77
N GLN A 35 -15.33 -6.38 -12.52
CA GLN A 35 -16.11 -6.73 -13.71
C GLN A 35 -17.57 -7.04 -13.39
N SER A 36 -17.86 -7.47 -12.16
CA SER A 36 -19.21 -7.88 -11.75
C SER A 36 -19.71 -7.23 -10.46
N ILE A 37 -18.81 -6.70 -9.65
CA ILE A 37 -19.12 -6.07 -8.36
C ILE A 37 -18.64 -4.63 -8.39
N PRO A 38 -19.51 -3.63 -8.18
CA PRO A 38 -19.11 -2.23 -8.12
C PRO A 38 -17.96 -1.99 -7.14
N PRO A 39 -16.97 -1.15 -7.46
CA PRO A 39 -15.76 -0.99 -6.68
C PRO A 39 -15.97 -0.64 -5.21
N ALA A 40 -16.90 0.27 -4.90
CA ALA A 40 -17.16 0.62 -3.50
C ALA A 40 -17.81 -0.52 -2.72
N LEU A 41 -18.71 -1.26 -3.34
CA LEU A 41 -19.31 -2.46 -2.73
C LEU A 41 -18.27 -3.58 -2.53
N MET A 42 -17.41 -3.80 -3.52
CA MET A 42 -16.30 -4.76 -3.43
C MET A 42 -15.36 -4.40 -2.26
N CYS A 43 -14.91 -3.15 -2.18
CA CYS A 43 -14.05 -2.68 -1.08
C CYS A 43 -14.79 -2.73 0.27
N GLY A 44 -16.07 -2.33 0.30
CA GLY A 44 -16.90 -2.37 1.49
C GLY A 44 -17.02 -3.79 2.06
N LEU A 45 -17.39 -4.77 1.24
CA LEU A 45 -17.48 -6.17 1.63
C LEU A 45 -16.13 -6.73 2.07
N ARG A 46 -15.11 -6.56 1.22
CA ARG A 46 -13.75 -7.03 1.48
C ARG A 46 -13.23 -6.57 2.84
N PHE A 47 -13.27 -5.26 3.09
CA PHE A 47 -12.68 -4.68 4.29
C PHE A 47 -13.58 -4.87 5.53
N SER A 48 -14.90 -4.87 5.39
CA SER A 48 -15.79 -5.17 6.52
C SER A 48 -15.60 -6.60 7.01
N ILE A 49 -15.60 -7.58 6.11
CA ILE A 49 -15.37 -8.98 6.46
C ILE A 49 -13.98 -9.14 7.08
N ALA A 50 -12.93 -8.61 6.40
CA ALA A 50 -11.58 -8.72 6.90
C ALA A 50 -11.41 -8.09 8.28
N GLY A 51 -11.91 -6.87 8.49
CA GLY A 51 -11.75 -6.13 9.74
C GLY A 51 -12.46 -6.78 10.90
N VAL A 52 -13.74 -7.19 10.72
CA VAL A 52 -14.52 -7.87 11.77
C VAL A 52 -13.86 -9.18 12.19
N VAL A 53 -13.41 -9.99 11.22
CA VAL A 53 -12.73 -11.25 11.55
C VAL A 53 -11.36 -11.01 12.20
N MET A 54 -10.61 -9.97 11.78
CA MET A 54 -9.35 -9.60 12.45
C MET A 54 -9.57 -9.19 13.91
N LEU A 55 -10.53 -8.31 14.18
CA LEU A 55 -10.86 -7.92 15.55
C LEU A 55 -11.39 -9.10 16.38
N GLY A 56 -12.22 -9.97 15.78
CA GLY A 56 -12.67 -11.19 16.40
C GLY A 56 -11.52 -12.14 16.74
N ALA A 57 -10.58 -12.35 15.83
CA ALA A 57 -9.38 -13.14 16.07
C ALA A 57 -8.50 -12.54 17.17
N CYS A 58 -8.31 -11.21 17.19
CA CYS A 58 -7.62 -10.51 18.28
C CYS A 58 -8.28 -10.77 19.63
N ALA A 59 -9.61 -10.66 19.70
CA ALA A 59 -10.36 -10.92 20.94
C ALA A 59 -10.19 -12.37 21.42
N LEU A 60 -10.28 -13.33 20.49
CA LEU A 60 -10.17 -14.77 20.83
C LEU A 60 -8.75 -15.18 21.23
N THR A 61 -7.72 -14.49 20.72
CA THR A 61 -6.31 -14.76 21.07
C THR A 61 -5.80 -13.93 22.25
N GLY A 62 -6.69 -13.20 22.93
CA GLY A 62 -6.36 -12.43 24.14
C GLY A 62 -5.69 -11.07 23.87
N HIS A 63 -5.63 -10.62 22.61
CA HIS A 63 -5.17 -9.27 22.31
C HIS A 63 -6.23 -8.24 22.77
N LYS A 64 -5.75 -7.11 23.26
CA LYS A 64 -6.62 -6.01 23.63
C LYS A 64 -7.23 -5.39 22.39
N ILE A 65 -8.57 -5.39 22.28
CA ILE A 65 -9.30 -4.77 21.15
C ILE A 65 -9.92 -3.41 21.52
N TRP A 66 -10.18 -3.15 22.79
CA TRP A 66 -10.75 -1.90 23.27
C TRP A 66 -9.67 -0.92 23.70
N TYR A 67 -9.65 0.22 23.05
CA TYR A 67 -8.70 1.31 23.28
C TYR A 67 -9.46 2.61 23.52
N SER A 68 -8.76 3.70 23.84
CA SER A 68 -9.39 5.00 23.97
C SER A 68 -10.02 5.45 22.63
N ALA A 69 -11.10 6.23 22.72
CA ALA A 69 -11.76 6.77 21.53
C ALA A 69 -10.78 7.48 20.59
N ARG A 70 -9.81 8.22 21.14
CA ARG A 70 -8.76 8.90 20.37
C ARG A 70 -7.93 7.91 19.55
N GLN A 71 -7.49 6.79 20.15
CA GLN A 71 -6.67 5.79 19.47
C GLN A 71 -7.46 5.10 18.34
N ILE A 72 -8.72 4.75 18.60
CA ILE A 72 -9.61 4.15 17.60
C ILE A 72 -9.86 5.13 16.45
N VAL A 73 -10.16 6.39 16.74
CA VAL A 73 -10.39 7.43 15.71
C VAL A 73 -9.14 7.65 14.86
N LEU A 74 -7.95 7.73 15.46
CA LEU A 74 -6.71 7.88 14.69
C LEU A 74 -6.47 6.68 13.78
N SER A 75 -6.70 5.46 14.27
CA SER A 75 -6.62 4.25 13.45
C SER A 75 -7.66 4.26 12.31
N ALA A 76 -8.91 4.66 12.61
CA ALA A 76 -9.96 4.78 11.60
C ALA A 76 -9.60 5.77 10.49
N VAL A 77 -9.07 6.95 10.85
CA VAL A 77 -8.60 7.95 9.87
C VAL A 77 -7.51 7.38 8.97
N VAL A 78 -6.52 6.68 9.56
CA VAL A 78 -5.47 6.00 8.78
C VAL A 78 -6.09 4.97 7.82
N GLY A 79 -6.99 4.13 8.31
CA GLY A 79 -7.69 3.13 7.48
C GLY A 79 -8.47 3.76 6.32
N ILE A 80 -9.20 4.84 6.57
CA ILE A 80 -9.95 5.56 5.54
C ILE A 80 -9.01 6.16 4.49
N LEU A 81 -7.90 6.80 4.90
CA LEU A 81 -6.92 7.34 3.96
C LEU A 81 -6.32 6.26 3.06
N LEU A 82 -5.92 5.14 3.64
CA LEU A 82 -5.28 4.05 2.92
C LEU A 82 -6.28 3.28 2.04
N LEU A 83 -7.37 2.80 2.64
CA LEU A 83 -8.22 1.78 2.04
C LEU A 83 -9.45 2.35 1.32
N MET A 84 -9.93 3.54 1.73
CA MET A 84 -10.94 4.26 0.96
C MET A 84 -10.26 5.27 0.01
N GLY A 85 -9.36 6.12 0.51
CA GLY A 85 -8.65 7.09 -0.31
C GLY A 85 -7.78 6.45 -1.38
N GLY A 86 -6.96 5.47 -0.99
CA GLY A 86 -6.02 4.79 -1.90
C GLY A 86 -6.65 3.62 -2.66
N ASN A 87 -7.11 2.59 -1.93
CA ASN A 87 -7.51 1.32 -2.56
C ASN A 87 -8.84 1.40 -3.32
N LEU A 88 -9.86 2.12 -2.81
CA LEU A 88 -11.10 2.33 -3.58
C LEU A 88 -10.82 3.12 -4.86
N THR A 89 -9.96 4.16 -4.81
CA THR A 89 -9.59 4.93 -5.99
C THR A 89 -8.90 4.05 -7.03
N LEU A 90 -8.02 3.14 -6.61
CA LEU A 90 -7.43 2.13 -7.49
C LEU A 90 -8.52 1.26 -8.13
N SER A 91 -9.35 0.63 -7.31
CA SER A 91 -10.40 -0.28 -7.79
C SER A 91 -11.40 0.41 -8.73
N TRP A 92 -11.70 1.70 -8.47
CA TRP A 92 -12.55 2.51 -9.34
C TRP A 92 -11.86 2.87 -10.66
N ALA A 93 -10.56 3.11 -10.64
CA ALA A 93 -9.80 3.42 -11.84
C ALA A 93 -9.66 2.18 -12.75
N GLU A 94 -9.40 1.01 -12.20
CA GLU A 94 -9.22 -0.26 -12.94
C GLU A 94 -10.48 -0.71 -13.70
N VAL A 95 -11.63 -0.12 -13.44
CA VAL A 95 -12.84 -0.35 -14.29
C VAL A 95 -12.60 0.06 -15.75
N THR A 96 -11.74 1.04 -16.02
CA THR A 96 -11.46 1.52 -17.40
C THR A 96 -9.99 1.78 -17.68
N VAL A 97 -9.18 2.02 -16.65
CA VAL A 97 -7.74 2.22 -16.80
C VAL A 97 -7.08 0.84 -16.77
N PRO A 98 -6.30 0.47 -17.79
CA PRO A 98 -5.57 -0.79 -17.79
C PRO A 98 -4.72 -0.95 -16.52
N SER A 99 -4.71 -2.15 -15.93
CA SER A 99 -4.01 -2.43 -14.67
C SER A 99 -2.51 -2.06 -14.72
N GLY A 100 -1.85 -2.26 -15.87
CA GLY A 100 -0.47 -1.84 -16.09
C GLY A 100 -0.29 -0.33 -15.97
N LEU A 101 -1.16 0.47 -16.59
CA LEU A 101 -1.09 1.93 -16.48
C LEU A 101 -1.43 2.40 -15.06
N ALA A 102 -2.41 1.79 -14.39
CA ALA A 102 -2.71 2.06 -13.00
C ALA A 102 -1.52 1.78 -12.08
N ALA A 103 -0.85 0.63 -12.27
CA ALA A 103 0.35 0.26 -11.53
C ALA A 103 1.52 1.25 -11.76
N LEU A 104 1.72 1.71 -13.00
CA LEU A 104 2.73 2.73 -13.34
C LEU A 104 2.45 4.06 -12.62
N ILE A 105 1.19 4.52 -12.61
CA ILE A 105 0.80 5.77 -11.93
C ILE A 105 1.01 5.64 -10.42
N ILE A 106 0.61 4.52 -9.82
CA ILE A 106 0.79 4.27 -8.38
C ILE A 106 2.27 4.17 -7.99
N ALA A 107 3.14 3.80 -8.92
CA ALA A 107 4.58 3.73 -8.68
C ALA A 107 5.24 5.08 -8.33
N ILE A 108 4.51 6.20 -8.43
CA ILE A 108 4.92 7.49 -7.87
C ILE A 108 4.90 7.48 -6.31
N THR A 109 4.22 6.52 -5.69
CA THR A 109 4.05 6.43 -4.23
C THR A 109 5.34 6.59 -3.43
N PRO A 110 6.50 6.00 -3.80
CA PRO A 110 7.75 6.21 -3.08
C PRO A 110 8.23 7.67 -3.08
N LEU A 111 7.87 8.46 -4.10
CA LEU A 111 8.18 9.90 -4.12
C LEU A 111 7.30 10.66 -3.11
N TRP A 112 6.02 10.29 -2.99
CA TRP A 112 5.15 10.82 -1.94
C TRP A 112 5.68 10.49 -0.54
N PHE A 113 6.13 9.25 -0.32
CA PHE A 113 6.77 8.88 0.93
C PHE A 113 8.00 9.74 1.22
N LEU A 114 8.86 9.97 0.24
CA LEU A 114 10.05 10.81 0.39
C LEU A 114 9.69 12.22 0.86
N VAL A 115 8.70 12.84 0.23
CA VAL A 115 8.24 14.20 0.54
C VAL A 115 7.57 14.23 1.92
N LEU A 116 6.61 13.36 2.17
CA LEU A 116 5.84 13.35 3.41
C LEU A 116 6.68 12.94 4.62
N ASP A 117 7.60 11.99 4.47
CA ASP A 117 8.53 11.58 5.52
C ASP A 117 9.44 12.74 5.93
N SER A 118 9.95 13.48 4.94
CA SER A 118 10.75 14.68 5.19
C SER A 118 9.98 15.80 5.90
N LEU A 119 8.71 16.02 5.51
CA LEU A 119 7.88 17.10 6.06
C LEU A 119 7.29 16.75 7.43
N LEU A 120 6.83 15.51 7.63
CA LEU A 120 6.04 15.11 8.78
C LEU A 120 6.85 14.39 9.87
N LEU A 121 7.88 13.65 9.51
CA LEU A 121 8.71 12.90 10.46
C LEU A 121 10.06 13.58 10.74
N GLY A 122 10.56 14.40 9.83
CA GLY A 122 11.72 15.29 10.05
C GLY A 122 13.07 14.62 10.31
N HIS A 123 13.12 13.29 10.41
CA HIS A 123 14.25 12.58 11.01
C HIS A 123 15.12 11.78 10.05
N HIS A 124 14.68 11.55 8.80
CA HIS A 124 15.37 10.64 7.91
C HIS A 124 15.78 11.32 6.60
N ARG A 125 17.05 11.67 6.49
CA ARG A 125 17.61 12.01 5.17
C ARG A 125 17.90 10.71 4.42
N ILE A 126 17.15 10.46 3.36
CA ILE A 126 17.44 9.36 2.43
C ILE A 126 18.81 9.64 1.81
N SER A 127 19.69 8.65 1.86
CA SER A 127 21.01 8.75 1.25
C SER A 127 20.90 8.97 -0.27
N TRP A 128 21.95 9.49 -0.90
CA TRP A 128 21.99 9.63 -2.36
C TRP A 128 21.73 8.30 -3.09
N ARG A 129 22.24 7.20 -2.56
CA ARG A 129 21.95 5.84 -3.08
C ARG A 129 20.47 5.51 -3.05
N GLY A 130 19.78 5.85 -1.97
CA GLY A 130 18.32 5.64 -1.87
C GLY A 130 17.56 6.48 -2.90
N LYS A 131 17.92 7.77 -3.08
CA LYS A 131 17.31 8.63 -4.10
C LYS A 131 17.57 8.14 -5.51
N ALA A 132 18.81 7.73 -5.80
CA ALA A 132 19.16 7.15 -7.10
C ALA A 132 18.39 5.83 -7.37
N GLY A 133 18.23 4.99 -6.32
CA GLY A 133 17.41 3.79 -6.42
C GLY A 133 15.94 4.08 -6.73
N LEU A 134 15.34 5.08 -6.06
CA LEU A 134 13.96 5.49 -6.36
C LEU A 134 13.81 5.97 -7.81
N GLY A 135 14.74 6.79 -8.29
CA GLY A 135 14.76 7.23 -9.70
C GLY A 135 14.93 6.07 -10.68
N LEU A 136 15.82 5.14 -10.37
CA LEU A 136 16.04 3.93 -11.19
C LEU A 136 14.78 3.06 -11.25
N GLY A 137 14.03 2.94 -10.14
CA GLY A 137 12.77 2.21 -10.10
C GLY A 137 11.71 2.81 -11.04
N MET A 138 11.60 4.14 -11.05
CA MET A 138 10.72 4.83 -12.00
C MET A 138 11.11 4.57 -13.46
N VAL A 139 12.41 4.62 -13.78
CA VAL A 139 12.91 4.29 -15.12
C VAL A 139 12.58 2.85 -15.49
N GLY A 140 12.79 1.90 -14.57
CA GLY A 140 12.48 0.48 -14.78
C GLY A 140 11.00 0.25 -15.09
N LEU A 141 10.09 0.89 -14.36
CA LEU A 141 8.64 0.81 -14.64
C LEU A 141 8.27 1.47 -15.96
N PHE A 142 8.86 2.62 -16.28
CA PHE A 142 8.65 3.27 -17.57
C PHE A 142 9.08 2.37 -18.74
N VAL A 143 10.22 1.68 -18.63
CA VAL A 143 10.66 0.70 -19.62
C VAL A 143 9.72 -0.51 -19.67
N LEU A 144 9.29 -1.04 -18.52
CA LEU A 144 8.41 -2.20 -18.43
C LEU A 144 7.07 -1.96 -19.14
N PHE A 145 6.48 -0.77 -18.95
CA PHE A 145 5.18 -0.41 -19.54
C PHE A 145 5.31 0.40 -20.84
N TRP A 146 6.50 0.44 -21.45
CA TRP A 146 6.73 1.16 -22.70
C TRP A 146 5.77 0.79 -23.83
N PRO A 147 5.48 -0.51 -24.08
CA PRO A 147 4.54 -0.90 -25.13
C PRO A 147 3.12 -0.39 -24.87
N GLU A 148 2.61 -0.49 -23.63
CA GLU A 148 1.27 -0.03 -23.25
C GLU A 148 1.13 1.48 -23.38
N LEU A 149 2.15 2.26 -22.99
CA LEU A 149 2.15 3.70 -23.13
C LEU A 149 2.02 4.16 -24.59
N HIS A 150 2.59 3.40 -25.53
CA HIS A 150 2.48 3.70 -26.96
C HIS A 150 1.16 3.22 -27.55
N ALA A 151 0.61 2.11 -27.05
CA ALA A 151 -0.69 1.60 -27.48
C ALA A 151 -1.86 2.48 -27.01
N THR A 152 -1.70 3.16 -25.87
CA THR A 152 -2.74 3.98 -25.21
C THR A 152 -2.79 5.42 -25.70
N SER A 153 -2.30 5.72 -26.89
CA SER A 153 -2.20 7.09 -27.45
C SER A 153 -3.53 7.84 -27.63
N SER A 154 -4.66 7.22 -27.26
CA SER A 154 -6.00 7.82 -27.29
C SER A 154 -6.78 7.57 -26.00
N LEU A 155 -6.23 7.96 -24.84
CA LEU A 155 -6.99 7.93 -23.59
C LEU A 155 -8.24 8.80 -23.71
N GLY A 156 -9.40 8.21 -23.47
CA GLY A 156 -10.66 8.94 -23.37
C GLY A 156 -10.66 9.91 -22.17
N ARG A 157 -11.56 10.91 -22.21
CA ARG A 157 -11.66 11.89 -21.12
C ARG A 157 -11.89 11.24 -19.73
N SER A 158 -12.65 10.15 -19.68
CA SER A 158 -12.92 9.43 -18.43
C SER A 158 -11.68 8.74 -17.89
N GLU A 159 -10.85 8.15 -18.74
CA GLU A 159 -9.60 7.48 -18.38
C GLU A 159 -8.56 8.49 -17.85
N LEU A 160 -8.51 9.69 -18.46
CA LEU A 160 -7.66 10.77 -17.96
C LEU A 160 -8.03 11.17 -16.53
N TRP A 161 -9.33 11.39 -16.25
CA TRP A 161 -9.77 11.76 -14.90
C TRP A 161 -9.50 10.65 -13.88
N ARG A 162 -9.68 9.38 -14.24
CA ARG A 162 -9.39 8.25 -13.37
C ARG A 162 -7.88 8.11 -13.12
N SER A 163 -7.06 8.34 -14.13
CA SER A 163 -5.61 8.38 -14.01
C SER A 163 -5.13 9.51 -13.09
N LEU A 164 -5.72 10.70 -13.19
CA LEU A 164 -5.44 11.81 -12.27
C LEU A 164 -5.89 11.49 -10.84
N ALA A 165 -7.04 10.83 -10.67
CA ALA A 165 -7.50 10.39 -9.35
C ALA A 165 -6.54 9.38 -8.71
N LEU A 166 -5.89 8.50 -9.49
CA LEU A 166 -4.86 7.59 -8.98
C LEU A 166 -3.67 8.31 -8.35
N LEU A 167 -3.26 9.46 -8.89
CA LEU A 167 -2.22 10.29 -8.26
C LEU A 167 -2.67 10.78 -6.88
N GLY A 168 -3.92 11.23 -6.76
CA GLY A 168 -4.52 11.60 -5.47
C GLY A 168 -4.64 10.41 -4.52
N GLY A 169 -5.08 9.25 -5.02
CA GLY A 169 -5.18 8.01 -4.25
C GLY A 169 -3.82 7.53 -3.72
N SER A 170 -2.77 7.59 -4.55
CA SER A 170 -1.41 7.24 -4.16
C SER A 170 -0.84 8.21 -3.12
N PHE A 171 -1.18 9.50 -3.21
CA PHE A 171 -0.84 10.49 -2.19
C PHE A 171 -1.54 10.19 -0.85
N LEU A 172 -2.86 9.92 -0.87
CA LEU A 172 -3.63 9.57 0.34
C LEU A 172 -3.11 8.30 1.00
N TRP A 173 -2.70 7.32 0.19
CA TRP A 173 -2.05 6.10 0.68
C TRP A 173 -0.74 6.42 1.40
N ALA A 174 0.14 7.20 0.79
CA ALA A 174 1.40 7.59 1.41
C ALA A 174 1.19 8.43 2.67
N LEU A 175 0.23 9.38 2.64
CA LEU A 175 -0.13 10.21 3.79
C LEU A 175 -0.63 9.36 4.97
N GLY A 176 -1.58 8.48 4.74
CA GLY A 176 -2.09 7.56 5.77
C GLY A 176 -0.99 6.69 6.37
N SER A 177 -0.06 6.20 5.54
CA SER A 177 1.08 5.39 5.99
C SER A 177 2.06 6.18 6.88
N VAL A 178 2.39 7.40 6.49
CA VAL A 178 3.27 8.28 7.28
C VAL A 178 2.59 8.71 8.57
N LEU A 179 1.28 9.00 8.54
CA LEU A 179 0.51 9.31 9.74
C LEU A 179 0.39 8.12 10.68
N SER A 180 0.21 6.90 10.15
CA SER A 180 0.23 5.67 10.96
C SER A 180 1.51 5.56 11.76
N LYS A 181 2.65 5.83 11.12
CA LYS A 181 3.96 5.84 11.78
C LYS A 181 4.12 7.00 12.77
N ARG A 182 3.70 8.21 12.39
CA ARG A 182 3.84 9.40 13.22
C ARG A 182 3.02 9.33 14.50
N TRP A 183 1.80 8.84 14.40
CA TRP A 183 0.86 8.86 15.53
C TRP A 183 1.13 7.77 16.54
N GLN A 184 1.86 6.70 16.17
CA GLN A 184 2.22 5.57 17.05
C GLN A 184 1.19 5.38 18.14
N SER A 185 0.00 4.90 17.77
CA SER A 185 -1.19 4.93 18.63
C SER A 185 -1.03 4.22 19.98
N GLY A 186 0.08 3.49 20.18
CA GLY A 186 0.30 2.63 21.34
C GLY A 186 -0.65 1.43 21.38
N MET A 187 -1.34 1.18 20.27
CA MET A 187 -2.15 -0.02 20.07
C MET A 187 -1.26 -1.16 19.60
N ASP A 188 -1.66 -2.38 19.94
CA ASP A 188 -1.12 -3.56 19.28
C ASP A 188 -1.35 -3.51 17.74
N VAL A 189 -0.36 -3.90 16.96
CA VAL A 189 -0.38 -3.84 15.49
C VAL A 189 -1.61 -4.52 14.90
N PHE A 190 -1.94 -5.71 15.39
CA PHE A 190 -3.07 -6.49 14.86
C PHE A 190 -4.40 -5.79 15.17
N SER A 191 -4.55 -5.27 16.38
CA SER A 191 -5.76 -4.54 16.79
C SER A 191 -5.88 -3.20 16.04
N ALA A 192 -4.79 -2.46 15.87
CA ALA A 192 -4.76 -1.24 15.08
C ALA A 192 -5.15 -1.51 13.63
N THR A 193 -4.56 -2.55 13.02
CA THR A 193 -4.90 -2.99 11.67
C THR A 193 -6.39 -3.38 11.56
N GLY A 194 -6.89 -4.14 12.53
CA GLY A 194 -8.31 -4.52 12.60
C GLY A 194 -9.24 -3.31 12.59
N TRP A 195 -8.96 -2.29 13.41
CA TRP A 195 -9.74 -1.05 13.43
C TRP A 195 -9.61 -0.23 12.14
N GLN A 196 -8.41 -0.14 11.55
CA GLN A 196 -8.19 0.53 10.25
C GLN A 196 -9.04 -0.10 9.15
N VAL A 197 -8.98 -1.43 9.04
CA VAL A 197 -9.70 -2.19 8.00
C VAL A 197 -11.21 -2.14 8.22
N THR A 198 -11.68 -2.27 9.49
CA THR A 198 -13.12 -2.18 9.83
C THR A 198 -13.69 -0.81 9.50
N ALA A 199 -13.01 0.25 9.89
CA ALA A 199 -13.47 1.61 9.63
C ALA A 199 -13.54 1.92 8.14
N ALA A 200 -12.52 1.51 7.39
CA ALA A 200 -12.51 1.65 5.93
C ALA A 200 -13.61 0.80 5.27
N GLY A 201 -13.84 -0.43 5.77
CA GLY A 201 -14.92 -1.28 5.32
C GLY A 201 -16.28 -0.62 5.49
N ALA A 202 -16.56 -0.10 6.69
CA ALA A 202 -17.78 0.62 6.97
C ALA A 202 -17.96 1.86 6.07
N ALA A 203 -16.91 2.67 5.90
CA ALA A 203 -16.96 3.86 5.06
C ALA A 203 -17.23 3.52 3.57
N ASN A 204 -16.54 2.52 3.03
CA ASN A 204 -16.78 2.05 1.65
C ASN A 204 -18.18 1.44 1.49
N PHE A 205 -18.66 0.70 2.49
CA PHE A 205 -20.00 0.10 2.46
C PHE A 205 -21.09 1.16 2.48
N LEU A 206 -20.96 2.17 3.35
CA LEU A 206 -21.88 3.32 3.39
C LEU A 206 -21.87 4.10 2.07
N TRP A 207 -20.69 4.27 1.47
CA TRP A 207 -20.58 4.87 0.14
C TRP A 207 -21.30 4.03 -0.92
N ALA A 208 -21.13 2.70 -0.90
CA ALA A 208 -21.81 1.80 -1.82
C ALA A 208 -23.34 1.85 -1.68
N LEU A 209 -23.85 1.96 -0.45
CA LEU A 209 -25.28 2.17 -0.19
C LEU A 209 -25.76 3.50 -0.80
N ALA A 210 -25.06 4.60 -0.52
CA ALA A 210 -25.43 5.91 -1.04
C ALA A 210 -25.34 6.00 -2.57
N ALA A 211 -24.39 5.27 -3.19
CA ALA A 211 -24.23 5.22 -4.65
C ALA A 211 -25.19 4.23 -5.35
N GLY A 212 -26.00 3.47 -4.61
CA GLY A 212 -26.91 2.48 -5.18
C GLY A 212 -26.22 1.27 -5.81
N ASP A 213 -25.02 0.91 -5.34
CA ASP A 213 -24.19 -0.15 -5.92
C ASP A 213 -24.87 -1.54 -5.82
N PHE A 214 -25.73 -1.74 -4.82
CA PHE A 214 -26.45 -2.99 -4.62
C PHE A 214 -27.42 -3.35 -5.75
N SER A 215 -27.93 -2.36 -6.47
CA SER A 215 -28.79 -2.59 -7.64
C SER A 215 -28.00 -2.93 -8.91
N ARG A 216 -26.69 -2.70 -8.89
CA ARG A 216 -25.80 -2.88 -10.05
C ARG A 216 -24.90 -4.11 -9.96
N VAL A 217 -24.90 -4.78 -8.81
CA VAL A 217 -24.03 -5.95 -8.59
C VAL A 217 -24.57 -7.19 -9.32
N VAL A 218 -23.67 -7.90 -9.97
CA VAL A 218 -23.93 -9.23 -10.54
C VAL A 218 -23.08 -10.24 -9.77
N TRP A 219 -23.72 -11.08 -8.98
CA TRP A 219 -23.03 -12.10 -8.19
C TRP A 219 -22.58 -13.25 -9.08
N THR A 220 -21.28 -13.33 -9.34
CA THR A 220 -20.66 -14.43 -10.06
C THR A 220 -19.73 -15.20 -9.14
N THR A 221 -19.60 -16.52 -9.35
CA THR A 221 -18.64 -17.35 -8.58
C THR A 221 -17.23 -16.78 -8.70
N ARG A 222 -16.83 -16.31 -9.89
CA ARG A 222 -15.52 -15.72 -10.16
C ARG A 222 -15.31 -14.44 -9.36
N GLY A 223 -16.29 -13.53 -9.35
CA GLY A 223 -16.21 -12.28 -8.59
C GLY A 223 -16.16 -12.51 -7.09
N VAL A 224 -17.04 -13.40 -6.57
CA VAL A 224 -17.05 -13.75 -5.13
C VAL A 224 -15.74 -14.40 -4.71
N SER A 225 -15.21 -15.35 -5.50
CA SER A 225 -13.92 -15.99 -5.22
C SER A 225 -12.77 -14.97 -5.20
N ALA A 226 -12.78 -14.00 -6.13
CA ALA A 226 -11.80 -12.91 -6.15
C ALA A 226 -11.89 -12.05 -4.88
N VAL A 227 -13.11 -11.69 -4.43
CA VAL A 227 -13.30 -10.96 -3.16
C VAL A 227 -12.78 -11.76 -1.97
N LEU A 228 -13.07 -13.04 -1.88
CA LEU A 228 -12.56 -13.90 -0.79
C LEU A 228 -11.03 -13.97 -0.80
N TYR A 229 -10.43 -14.11 -1.97
CA TYR A 229 -8.97 -14.03 -2.13
C TYR A 229 -8.43 -12.68 -1.62
N LEU A 230 -9.07 -11.58 -1.99
CA LEU A 230 -8.68 -10.23 -1.56
C LEU A 230 -8.82 -10.04 -0.04
N VAL A 231 -9.84 -10.67 0.59
CA VAL A 231 -9.99 -10.67 2.05
C VAL A 231 -8.79 -11.33 2.72
N VAL A 232 -8.45 -12.54 2.31
CA VAL A 232 -7.41 -13.35 2.97
C VAL A 232 -6.02 -12.84 2.60
N CYS A 233 -5.70 -12.82 1.32
CA CYS A 233 -4.35 -12.53 0.83
C CYS A 233 -4.04 -11.03 0.85
N GLY A 234 -4.97 -10.22 0.37
CA GLY A 234 -4.76 -8.77 0.28
C GLY A 234 -4.90 -8.05 1.61
N SER A 235 -5.93 -8.39 2.41
CA SER A 235 -6.27 -7.64 3.62
C SER A 235 -5.70 -8.29 4.88
N TRP A 236 -5.89 -9.58 5.12
CA TRP A 236 -5.34 -10.18 6.35
C TRP A 236 -3.83 -10.30 6.30
N ILE A 237 -3.29 -10.95 5.28
CA ILE A 237 -1.86 -11.24 5.22
C ILE A 237 -1.10 -9.99 4.75
N GLY A 238 -1.42 -9.48 3.56
CA GLY A 238 -0.66 -8.39 2.94
C GLY A 238 -0.72 -7.09 3.73
N TYR A 239 -1.93 -6.64 4.13
CA TYR A 239 -2.06 -5.37 4.84
C TYR A 239 -1.51 -5.43 6.27
N THR A 240 -1.67 -6.55 6.98
CA THR A 240 -1.06 -6.74 8.32
C THR A 240 0.47 -6.72 8.22
N ALA A 241 1.04 -7.44 7.25
CA ALA A 241 2.49 -7.42 7.01
C ALA A 241 2.99 -6.01 6.66
N TYR A 242 2.22 -5.25 5.87
CA TYR A 242 2.54 -3.88 5.51
C TYR A 242 2.54 -2.92 6.72
N ILE A 243 1.49 -2.93 7.53
CA ILE A 243 1.42 -2.09 8.74
C ILE A 243 2.54 -2.46 9.71
N TRP A 244 2.80 -3.75 9.89
CA TRP A 244 3.93 -4.21 10.70
C TRP A 244 5.28 -3.68 10.14
N LEU A 245 5.51 -3.72 8.82
CA LEU A 245 6.70 -3.15 8.21
C LEU A 245 6.81 -1.64 8.45
N LEU A 246 5.72 -0.89 8.37
CA LEU A 246 5.72 0.56 8.63
C LEU A 246 6.19 0.89 10.05
N GLU A 247 5.90 0.03 11.03
CA GLU A 247 6.36 0.25 12.40
C GLU A 247 7.85 -0.06 12.61
N HIS A 248 8.38 -1.06 11.87
CA HIS A 248 9.71 -1.60 12.13
C HIS A 248 10.77 -1.18 11.11
N VAL A 249 10.35 -0.66 9.96
CA VAL A 249 11.25 -0.37 8.82
C VAL A 249 11.02 1.05 8.33
N PRO A 250 12.07 1.77 7.83
CA PRO A 250 11.90 3.07 7.21
C PRO A 250 10.92 3.03 6.04
N THR A 251 10.04 4.05 5.97
CA THR A 251 9.00 4.19 4.94
C THR A 251 9.54 4.09 3.51
N SER A 252 10.72 4.66 3.26
CA SER A 252 11.41 4.58 1.97
C SER A 252 11.77 3.16 1.53
N LYS A 253 12.04 2.25 2.48
CA LYS A 253 12.27 0.84 2.18
C LYS A 253 10.94 0.11 1.99
N VAL A 254 9.96 0.40 2.85
CA VAL A 254 8.63 -0.21 2.72
C VAL A 254 8.00 0.13 1.38
N SER A 255 8.12 1.38 0.91
CA SER A 255 7.52 1.84 -0.34
C SER A 255 8.02 1.11 -1.61
N THR A 256 9.08 0.30 -1.52
CA THR A 256 9.60 -0.48 -2.66
C THR A 256 8.59 -1.50 -3.21
N TYR A 257 7.56 -1.87 -2.42
CA TYR A 257 6.48 -2.73 -2.93
C TYR A 257 5.83 -2.13 -4.19
N ALA A 258 5.72 -0.82 -4.28
CA ALA A 258 5.11 -0.16 -5.43
C ALA A 258 5.87 -0.40 -6.75
N TYR A 259 7.14 -0.74 -6.67
CA TYR A 259 7.94 -1.13 -7.83
C TYR A 259 7.90 -2.64 -8.08
N VAL A 260 7.87 -3.45 -7.02
CA VAL A 260 7.90 -4.92 -7.15
C VAL A 260 6.56 -5.48 -7.58
N ASN A 261 5.46 -4.91 -7.08
CA ASN A 261 4.11 -5.41 -7.38
C ASN A 261 3.80 -5.50 -8.89
N PRO A 262 4.11 -4.49 -9.74
CA PRO A 262 3.94 -4.62 -11.19
C PRO A 262 4.75 -5.78 -11.80
N VAL A 263 5.97 -6.02 -11.31
CA VAL A 263 6.81 -7.14 -11.78
C VAL A 263 6.18 -8.49 -11.41
N VAL A 264 5.66 -8.60 -10.18
CA VAL A 264 4.95 -9.80 -9.72
C VAL A 264 3.65 -9.99 -10.52
N ALA A 265 2.91 -8.92 -10.80
CA ALA A 265 1.68 -8.98 -11.60
C ALA A 265 1.96 -9.51 -13.01
N VAL A 266 2.99 -9.00 -13.67
CA VAL A 266 3.43 -9.48 -14.99
C VAL A 266 3.86 -10.96 -14.95
N PHE A 267 4.66 -11.33 -13.94
CA PHE A 267 5.09 -12.72 -13.77
C PHE A 267 3.90 -13.68 -13.61
N LEU A 268 2.91 -13.29 -12.80
CA LEU A 268 1.70 -14.08 -12.62
C LEU A 268 0.81 -14.10 -13.87
N GLY A 269 0.73 -13.00 -14.63
CA GLY A 269 0.07 -12.96 -15.93
C GLY A 269 0.69 -13.95 -16.92
N TRP A 270 2.01 -13.98 -17.00
CA TRP A 270 2.72 -14.97 -17.82
C TRP A 270 2.46 -16.41 -17.35
N LEU A 271 2.56 -16.67 -16.03
CA LEU A 271 2.46 -18.02 -15.48
C LEU A 271 1.03 -18.60 -15.55
N VAL A 272 0.02 -17.75 -15.24
CA VAL A 272 -1.37 -18.19 -15.05
C VAL A 272 -2.22 -17.95 -16.29
N LEU A 273 -2.03 -16.81 -16.96
CA LEU A 273 -2.80 -16.40 -18.13
C LEU A 273 -2.08 -16.67 -19.45
N HIS A 274 -0.82 -17.19 -19.38
CA HIS A 274 0.03 -17.45 -20.55
C HIS A 274 0.26 -16.19 -21.41
N GLU A 275 0.29 -15.01 -20.77
CA GLU A 275 0.59 -13.75 -21.45
C GLU A 275 2.00 -13.74 -22.03
N ARG A 276 2.17 -13.04 -23.14
CA ARG A 276 3.49 -12.94 -23.79
C ARG A 276 4.39 -11.99 -23.00
N VAL A 277 5.58 -12.48 -22.66
CA VAL A 277 6.62 -11.64 -22.05
C VAL A 277 7.55 -11.13 -23.15
N ASP A 278 7.58 -9.84 -23.36
CA ASP A 278 8.44 -9.20 -24.34
C ASP A 278 9.77 -8.71 -23.72
N ARG A 279 10.64 -8.14 -24.58
CA ARG A 279 11.95 -7.61 -24.14
C ARG A 279 11.85 -6.45 -23.16
N PHE A 280 10.82 -5.61 -23.28
CA PHE A 280 10.64 -4.44 -22.41
C PHE A 280 10.24 -4.86 -20.99
N ILE A 281 9.38 -5.88 -20.90
CA ILE A 281 8.99 -6.50 -19.62
C ILE A 281 10.24 -7.07 -18.92
N VAL A 282 11.08 -7.83 -19.63
CA VAL A 282 12.31 -8.39 -19.04
C VAL A 282 13.27 -7.29 -18.60
N MET A 283 13.58 -6.33 -19.48
CA MET A 283 14.50 -5.23 -19.18
C MET A 283 14.00 -4.37 -18.02
N GLY A 284 12.73 -3.96 -18.06
CA GLY A 284 12.11 -3.16 -17.00
C GLY A 284 12.12 -3.86 -15.65
N SER A 285 11.78 -5.16 -15.63
CA SER A 285 11.83 -5.99 -14.42
C SER A 285 13.22 -6.08 -13.81
N VAL A 286 14.26 -6.27 -14.61
CA VAL A 286 15.66 -6.29 -14.15
C VAL A 286 16.03 -4.94 -13.54
N ILE A 287 15.70 -3.83 -14.19
CA ILE A 287 15.99 -2.47 -13.68
C ILE A 287 15.25 -2.24 -12.35
N VAL A 288 13.98 -2.66 -12.24
CA VAL A 288 13.20 -2.55 -11.00
C VAL A 288 13.85 -3.35 -9.87
N VAL A 289 14.27 -4.60 -10.11
CA VAL A 289 14.94 -5.42 -9.09
C VAL A 289 16.24 -4.76 -8.61
N LEU A 290 17.05 -4.24 -9.53
CA LEU A 290 18.28 -3.49 -9.19
C LEU A 290 17.96 -2.23 -8.36
N SER A 291 16.90 -1.50 -8.69
CA SER A 291 16.40 -0.37 -7.91
C SER A 291 16.06 -0.76 -6.47
N VAL A 292 15.29 -1.85 -6.30
CA VAL A 292 14.90 -2.34 -4.96
C VAL A 292 16.13 -2.72 -4.13
N ILE A 293 17.11 -3.41 -4.73
CA ILE A 293 18.39 -3.73 -4.06
C ILE A 293 19.09 -2.44 -3.63
N LEU A 294 19.13 -1.43 -4.48
CA LEU A 294 19.78 -0.16 -4.19
C LEU A 294 19.09 0.61 -3.04
N VAL A 295 17.75 0.70 -3.06
CA VAL A 295 16.97 1.37 -2.01
C VAL A 295 17.05 0.62 -0.68
N THR A 296 16.90 -0.70 -0.69
CA THR A 296 16.89 -1.51 0.55
C THR A 296 18.27 -1.60 1.19
N SER A 297 19.35 -1.56 0.40
CA SER A 297 20.73 -1.53 0.90
C SER A 297 21.19 -0.13 1.36
N ALA A 298 20.47 0.92 0.99
CA ALA A 298 20.82 2.28 1.37
C ALA A 298 20.72 2.48 2.90
N LYS A 299 21.78 3.04 3.49
CA LYS A 299 21.78 3.43 4.92
C LYS A 299 20.89 4.68 5.08
N VAL A 300 19.94 4.60 6.00
CA VAL A 300 19.19 5.77 6.47
C VAL A 300 20.01 6.41 7.58
N LYS A 301 20.45 7.65 7.38
CA LYS A 301 21.15 8.41 8.43
C LYS A 301 20.10 8.96 9.39
N GLU A 302 20.13 8.51 10.62
CA GLU A 302 19.45 9.20 11.71
C GLU A 302 20.10 10.58 11.88
N LYS A 303 19.28 11.62 11.96
CA LYS A 303 19.77 12.94 12.32
C LYS A 303 20.15 12.86 13.80
N THR A 304 21.44 12.84 14.13
CA THR A 304 21.89 13.02 15.51
C THR A 304 21.34 14.37 15.96
N VAL A 305 20.38 14.36 16.87
CA VAL A 305 20.00 15.57 17.59
C VAL A 305 21.22 15.86 18.47
N VAL A 306 22.06 16.76 18.00
CA VAL A 306 23.04 17.40 18.91
C VAL A 306 22.19 18.24 19.82
N GLU A 307 22.00 17.75 21.02
CA GLU A 307 21.41 18.48 22.13
C GLU A 307 22.42 19.59 22.44
N ASP A 308 22.17 20.78 21.88
CA ASP A 308 22.84 22.01 22.31
C ASP A 308 22.36 22.26 23.77
N LEU A 309 22.97 21.56 24.70
CA LEU A 309 22.91 21.94 26.11
C LEU A 309 23.67 23.25 26.20
N PRO A 310 23.03 24.34 26.65
CA PRO A 310 23.77 25.55 26.96
C PRO A 310 24.80 25.19 28.04
N THR A 311 26.07 25.37 27.70
CA THR A 311 27.15 25.36 28.69
C THR A 311 26.84 26.42 29.73
N VAL A 312 26.36 25.97 30.91
CA VAL A 312 26.31 26.84 32.09
C VAL A 312 27.80 27.11 32.43
N GLU A 313 28.29 28.27 31.98
CA GLU A 313 29.52 28.83 32.51
C GLU A 313 29.33 28.96 34.02
N ALA A 314 30.07 28.17 34.77
CA ALA A 314 30.26 28.37 36.19
C ALA A 314 30.97 29.72 36.38
N ALA A 315 30.19 30.76 36.69
CA ALA A 315 30.72 31.98 37.26
C ALA A 315 31.20 31.67 38.68
N GLY A 316 32.53 31.75 38.85
CA GLY A 316 33.21 31.70 40.15
C GLY A 316 32.98 32.95 41.00
#